data_649c9b208ea39bd8170f5b3b3c775932
#
_entry.id   649c9b208ea39bd8170f5b3b3c775932
#
_cell.length_a   1.000
_cell.length_b   1.000
_cell.length_c   1.000
_cell.angle_alpha   90.00
_cell.angle_beta   90.00
_cell.angle_gamma   90.00
#
_symmetry.space_group_name_H-M   'P 1'
#
loop_
_entity.id
_entity.type
_entity.pdbx_description
1 polymer ?
#
loop_
_entity_poly.entity_id
_entity_poly.type
_entity_poly.pdbx_seq_one_letter_code
_entity_poly.pdbx_strand_id
1 'polypeptide(L)'
;MESIYGPQPIVFDKKDRLTGFLPRLLRKPYQGENQFADYGAENLKIVLPYFDDKNVLYHNFMAEKEQALFRSIIYRLFKAQFHDFMNDAERHRINIKEGVDTFMDVHRLDSSLTDMLIKERQRFKDNLFQKRWRDKKRRQIEKAFVESEM
;
A
#
# COMPACT_ATOMS: atom_id res chain seq x y z
N MET A 1 -1.24 -0.19 -9.36
CA MET A 1 -0.29 0.94 -9.35
C MET A 1 -0.72 2.08 -10.26
N GLU A 2 -1.15 1.83 -11.47
CA GLU A 2 -1.62 2.88 -12.38
C GLU A 2 -2.75 3.72 -11.80
N SER A 3 -3.61 3.13 -10.97
CA SER A 3 -4.67 3.84 -10.24
C SER A 3 -4.18 4.86 -9.21
N ILE A 4 -2.92 4.75 -8.77
CA ILE A 4 -2.31 5.64 -7.78
C ILE A 4 -1.34 6.62 -8.45
N TYR A 5 -0.55 6.14 -9.41
CA TYR A 5 0.59 6.86 -9.99
C TYR A 5 0.37 7.27 -11.45
N GLY A 6 -0.78 6.96 -12.04
CA GLY A 6 -1.09 7.28 -13.43
C GLY A 6 -0.64 6.20 -14.44
N PRO A 7 -0.70 6.51 -15.75
CA PRO A 7 -0.40 5.55 -16.80
C PRO A 7 1.09 5.16 -16.84
N GLN A 8 1.36 4.00 -17.43
CA GLN A 8 2.74 3.52 -17.63
C GLN A 8 3.49 4.30 -18.73
N PRO A 9 4.80 4.47 -18.59
CA PRO A 9 5.64 4.02 -17.47
C PRO A 9 5.43 4.89 -16.22
N ILE A 10 5.40 4.25 -15.05
CA ILE A 10 5.19 4.96 -13.79
C ILE A 10 6.45 5.71 -13.39
N VAL A 11 6.29 7.00 -13.11
CA VAL A 11 7.36 7.88 -12.63
C VAL A 11 7.05 8.27 -11.19
N PHE A 12 7.95 7.97 -10.28
CA PHE A 12 7.82 8.38 -8.88
C PHE A 12 8.35 9.79 -8.65
N ASP A 13 7.62 10.60 -7.92
CA ASP A 13 8.17 11.87 -7.40
C ASP A 13 9.32 11.58 -6.42
N LYS A 14 10.32 12.47 -6.39
CA LYS A 14 11.43 12.38 -5.43
C LYS A 14 10.96 12.38 -3.97
N LYS A 15 9.82 12.98 -3.68
CA LYS A 15 9.21 13.02 -2.35
C LYS A 15 8.35 11.80 -2.04
N ASP A 16 8.12 10.91 -3.00
CA ASP A 16 7.34 9.71 -2.78
C ASP A 16 8.07 8.77 -1.82
N ARG A 17 7.31 8.20 -0.89
CA ARG A 17 7.86 7.23 0.08
C ARG A 17 8.48 6.02 -0.61
N LEU A 18 7.93 5.60 -1.76
CA LEU A 18 8.47 4.50 -2.54
C LEU A 18 9.86 4.79 -3.09
N THR A 19 10.15 6.03 -3.49
CA THR A 19 11.46 6.45 -3.96
C THR A 19 12.55 6.16 -2.93
N GLY A 20 12.26 6.33 -1.64
CA GLY A 20 13.19 6.00 -0.56
C GLY A 20 13.41 4.49 -0.33
N PHE A 21 12.47 3.63 -0.77
CA PHE A 21 12.58 2.17 -0.64
C PHE A 21 13.25 1.52 -1.86
N LEU A 22 13.04 2.05 -3.05
CA LEU A 22 13.53 1.48 -4.31
C LEU A 22 15.03 1.16 -4.29
N PRO A 23 15.95 2.05 -3.84
CA PRO A 23 17.38 1.74 -3.83
C PRO A 23 17.75 0.49 -3.03
N ARG A 24 16.98 0.19 -1.97
CA ARG A 24 17.20 -0.98 -1.12
C ARG A 24 16.76 -2.28 -1.77
N LEU A 25 15.83 -2.22 -2.73
CA LEU A 25 15.29 -3.35 -3.46
C LEU A 25 16.07 -3.66 -4.73
N LEU A 26 16.85 -2.69 -5.23
CA LEU A 26 17.58 -2.78 -6.48
C LEU A 26 19.04 -3.19 -6.22
N ARG A 27 19.53 -4.12 -7.06
CA ARG A 27 20.91 -4.57 -7.07
C ARG A 27 21.46 -4.72 -8.49
N LYS A 28 22.73 -5.00 -8.61
CA LYS A 28 23.31 -5.47 -9.86
C LYS A 28 22.81 -6.90 -10.12
N PRO A 29 22.44 -7.26 -11.36
CA PRO A 29 22.15 -8.63 -11.71
C PRO A 29 23.40 -9.50 -11.57
N TYR A 30 23.25 -10.74 -11.17
CA TYR A 30 24.30 -11.73 -11.22
C TYR A 30 24.50 -12.25 -12.64
N GLN A 31 25.63 -12.92 -12.88
CA GLN A 31 25.90 -13.55 -14.16
C GLN A 31 24.79 -14.58 -14.48
N GLY A 32 24.17 -14.44 -15.66
CA GLY A 32 23.04 -15.28 -16.08
C GLY A 32 21.65 -14.75 -15.74
N GLU A 33 21.51 -13.72 -14.93
CA GLU A 33 20.24 -13.03 -14.73
C GLU A 33 20.00 -12.05 -15.89
N ASN A 34 18.83 -12.15 -16.53
CA ASN A 34 18.49 -11.30 -17.66
C ASN A 34 17.96 -9.95 -17.18
N GLN A 35 18.74 -8.89 -17.36
CA GLN A 35 18.36 -7.51 -17.05
C GLN A 35 17.16 -6.99 -17.88
N PHE A 36 17.02 -7.55 -19.08
CA PHE A 36 16.08 -7.08 -20.10
C PHE A 36 15.06 -8.14 -20.46
N ALA A 37 14.77 -9.08 -19.58
CA ALA A 37 13.71 -10.03 -19.81
C ALA A 37 12.43 -9.25 -20.12
N ASP A 38 11.94 -9.40 -21.34
CA ASP A 38 10.64 -8.87 -21.73
C ASP A 38 9.57 -9.71 -21.02
N TYR A 39 9.14 -9.23 -19.89
CA TYR A 39 8.12 -9.91 -19.08
C TYR A 39 6.70 -9.77 -19.66
N GLY A 40 6.58 -9.31 -20.90
CA GLY A 40 5.30 -9.14 -21.61
C GLY A 40 4.52 -7.87 -21.22
N ALA A 41 3.37 -7.69 -21.88
CA ALA A 41 2.53 -6.50 -21.73
C ALA A 41 1.90 -6.35 -20.34
N GLU A 42 1.85 -7.45 -19.55
CA GLU A 42 1.24 -7.46 -18.22
C GLU A 42 2.15 -6.93 -17.11
N ASN A 43 3.40 -6.63 -17.43
CA ASN A 43 4.36 -6.20 -16.41
C ASN A 43 4.36 -4.69 -16.23
N LEU A 44 4.49 -4.31 -14.97
CA LEU A 44 4.55 -2.91 -14.58
C LEU A 44 5.87 -2.28 -15.03
N LYS A 45 5.80 -1.25 -15.86
CA LYS A 45 6.95 -0.45 -16.27
C LYS A 45 7.14 0.72 -15.32
N ILE A 46 8.33 0.79 -14.72
CA ILE A 46 8.71 1.84 -13.76
C ILE A 46 9.95 2.55 -14.29
N VAL A 47 9.90 3.88 -14.32
CA VAL A 47 11.10 4.70 -14.54
C VAL A 47 11.81 4.85 -13.21
N LEU A 48 13.04 4.36 -13.14
CA LEU A 48 13.84 4.48 -11.94
C LEU A 48 14.34 5.92 -11.79
N PRO A 49 14.10 6.57 -10.65
CA PRO A 49 14.63 7.89 -10.39
C PRO A 49 16.15 7.83 -10.18
N TYR A 50 16.81 8.97 -10.29
CA TYR A 50 18.21 9.08 -9.89
C TYR A 50 18.33 8.92 -8.37
N PHE A 51 19.28 8.10 -7.93
CA PHE A 51 19.64 7.92 -6.52
C PHE A 51 21.07 8.42 -6.27
N ASP A 52 21.28 9.10 -5.16
CA ASP A 52 22.60 9.68 -4.84
C ASP A 52 23.65 8.59 -4.52
N ASP A 53 23.19 7.45 -3.96
CA ASP A 53 24.03 6.34 -3.50
C ASP A 53 24.11 5.16 -4.48
N LYS A 54 23.32 5.15 -5.54
CA LYS A 54 23.24 4.04 -6.51
C LYS A 54 23.08 4.51 -7.95
N ASN A 55 23.97 4.06 -8.82
CA ASN A 55 23.82 4.26 -10.24
C ASN A 55 22.78 3.27 -10.81
N VAL A 56 21.65 3.80 -11.26
CA VAL A 56 20.52 3.01 -11.80
C VAL A 56 20.85 2.24 -13.06
N LEU A 57 21.86 2.65 -13.82
CA LEU A 57 22.32 1.91 -15.01
C LEU A 57 22.87 0.52 -14.67
N TYR A 58 23.41 0.37 -13.47
CA TYR A 58 23.98 -0.88 -12.98
C TYR A 58 23.11 -1.57 -11.93
N HIS A 59 22.35 -0.80 -11.13
CA HIS A 59 21.49 -1.32 -10.07
C HIS A 59 20.03 -1.18 -10.49
N ASN A 60 19.62 -2.00 -11.43
CA ASN A 60 18.29 -1.97 -12.06
C ASN A 60 17.57 -3.33 -12.03
N PHE A 61 18.12 -4.29 -11.31
CA PHE A 61 17.54 -5.62 -11.16
C PHE A 61 16.89 -5.78 -9.78
N MET A 62 15.70 -6.36 -9.78
CA MET A 62 14.94 -6.69 -8.57
C MET A 62 14.68 -8.19 -8.58
N ALA A 63 15.29 -8.94 -7.65
CA ALA A 63 15.07 -10.36 -7.55
C ALA A 63 13.65 -10.69 -7.07
N GLU A 64 13.23 -11.92 -7.19
CA GLU A 64 11.84 -12.34 -6.91
C GLU A 64 11.39 -11.99 -5.48
N LYS A 65 12.26 -12.17 -4.51
CA LYS A 65 12.01 -11.82 -3.11
C LYS A 65 11.76 -10.32 -2.92
N GLU A 66 12.57 -9.49 -3.55
CA GLU A 66 12.44 -8.04 -3.54
C GLU A 66 11.20 -7.57 -4.31
N GLN A 67 10.85 -8.24 -5.41
CA GLN A 67 9.59 -8.01 -6.13
C GLN A 67 8.37 -8.33 -5.27
N ALA A 68 8.39 -9.43 -4.51
CA ALA A 68 7.32 -9.79 -3.58
C ALA A 68 7.20 -8.75 -2.45
N LEU A 69 8.32 -8.27 -1.92
CA LEU A 69 8.34 -7.20 -0.93
C LEU A 69 7.78 -5.90 -1.50
N PHE A 70 8.20 -5.52 -2.70
CA PHE A 70 7.69 -4.34 -3.39
C PHE A 70 6.18 -4.41 -3.60
N ARG A 71 5.66 -5.54 -4.10
CA ARG A 71 4.21 -5.76 -4.23
C ARG A 71 3.48 -5.61 -2.90
N SER A 72 4.04 -6.13 -1.82
CA SER A 72 3.47 -5.99 -0.47
C SER A 72 3.41 -4.54 -0.01
N ILE A 73 4.44 -3.74 -0.28
CA ILE A 73 4.48 -2.31 0.04
C ILE A 73 3.39 -1.57 -0.73
N ILE A 74 3.30 -1.79 -2.05
CA ILE A 74 2.28 -1.18 -2.90
C ILE A 74 0.87 -1.52 -2.40
N TYR A 75 0.62 -2.78 -2.07
CA TYR A 75 -0.67 -3.21 -1.57
C TYR A 75 -1.05 -2.53 -0.25
N ARG A 76 -0.08 -2.34 0.66
CA ARG A 76 -0.30 -1.61 1.91
C ARG A 76 -0.62 -0.13 1.67
N LEU A 77 0.08 0.51 0.74
CA LEU A 77 -0.19 1.90 0.37
C LEU A 77 -1.59 2.06 -0.24
N PHE A 78 -1.96 1.16 -1.14
CA PHE A 78 -3.30 1.13 -1.71
C PHE A 78 -4.38 0.98 -0.63
N LYS A 79 -4.20 0.04 0.30
CA LYS A 79 -5.14 -0.11 1.42
C LYS A 79 -5.23 1.14 2.30
N ALA A 80 -4.11 1.77 2.62
CA ALA A 80 -4.10 3.00 3.40
C ALA A 80 -4.89 4.10 2.68
N GLN A 81 -4.63 4.32 1.40
CA GLN A 81 -5.35 5.29 0.58
C GLN A 81 -6.85 4.99 0.52
N PHE A 82 -7.22 3.73 0.29
CA PHE A 82 -8.62 3.30 0.30
C PHE A 82 -9.30 3.60 1.65
N HIS A 83 -8.66 3.25 2.76
CA HIS A 83 -9.26 3.50 4.08
C HIS A 83 -9.34 4.98 4.43
N ASP A 84 -8.39 5.80 4.01
CA ASP A 84 -8.43 7.25 4.19
C ASP A 84 -9.58 7.85 3.39
N PHE A 85 -9.75 7.46 2.12
CA PHE A 85 -10.89 7.85 1.30
C PHE A 85 -12.22 7.45 1.94
N MET A 86 -12.34 6.20 2.41
CA MET A 86 -13.55 5.71 3.04
C MET A 86 -13.84 6.40 4.38
N ASN A 87 -12.81 6.82 5.13
CA ASN A 87 -13.00 7.62 6.35
C ASN A 87 -13.59 9.00 6.02
N ASP A 88 -13.12 9.62 4.93
CA ASP A 88 -13.66 10.90 4.48
C ASP A 88 -15.09 10.75 3.95
N ALA A 89 -15.37 9.73 3.16
CA ALA A 89 -16.73 9.42 2.70
C ALA A 89 -17.71 9.28 3.87
N GLU A 90 -17.33 8.55 4.93
CA GLU A 90 -18.15 8.39 6.12
C GLU A 90 -18.36 9.69 6.90
N ARG A 91 -17.37 10.56 6.99
CA ARG A 91 -17.53 11.91 7.59
C ARG A 91 -18.59 12.72 6.85
N HIS A 92 -18.70 12.52 5.53
CA HIS A 92 -19.72 13.13 4.69
C HIS A 92 -21.04 12.35 4.63
N ARG A 93 -21.20 11.32 5.49
CA ARG A 93 -22.40 10.47 5.57
C ARG A 93 -22.70 9.66 4.32
N ILE A 94 -21.69 9.41 3.50
CA ILE A 94 -21.78 8.52 2.34
C ILE A 94 -21.77 7.08 2.83
N ASN A 95 -22.68 6.24 2.33
CA ASN A 95 -22.70 4.84 2.72
C ASN A 95 -21.52 4.05 2.14
N ILE A 96 -21.22 2.88 2.72
CA ILE A 96 -20.03 2.11 2.35
C ILE A 96 -20.03 1.71 0.88
N LYS A 97 -21.18 1.29 0.34
CA LYS A 97 -21.27 0.85 -1.06
C LYS A 97 -21.01 2.01 -2.02
N GLU A 98 -21.68 3.12 -1.81
CA GLU A 98 -21.52 4.33 -2.62
C GLU A 98 -20.07 4.86 -2.54
N GLY A 99 -19.47 4.86 -1.35
CA GLY A 99 -18.05 5.23 -1.18
C GLY A 99 -17.12 4.30 -1.93
N VAL A 100 -17.36 2.99 -1.91
CA VAL A 100 -16.56 2.02 -2.68
C VAL A 100 -16.75 2.23 -4.17
N ASP A 101 -17.98 2.40 -4.66
CA ASP A 101 -18.26 2.63 -6.08
C ASP A 101 -17.55 3.91 -6.55
N THR A 102 -17.63 5.01 -5.78
CA THR A 102 -16.94 6.27 -6.09
C THR A 102 -15.41 6.08 -6.10
N PHE A 103 -14.85 5.36 -5.13
CA PHE A 103 -13.41 5.07 -5.10
C PHE A 103 -12.97 4.29 -6.34
N MET A 104 -13.78 3.31 -6.74
CA MET A 104 -13.49 2.49 -7.93
C MET A 104 -13.53 3.31 -9.20
N ASP A 105 -14.50 4.19 -9.35
CA ASP A 105 -14.62 5.09 -10.51
C ASP A 105 -13.43 6.05 -10.60
N VAL A 106 -13.07 6.70 -9.50
CA VAL A 106 -11.91 7.62 -9.43
C VAL A 106 -10.60 6.91 -9.80
N HIS A 107 -10.43 5.68 -9.33
CA HIS A 107 -9.20 4.89 -9.57
C HIS A 107 -9.29 3.96 -10.77
N ARG A 108 -10.39 3.99 -11.54
CA ARG A 108 -10.62 3.15 -12.74
C ARG A 108 -10.39 1.66 -12.45
N LEU A 109 -10.91 1.20 -11.33
CA LEU A 109 -10.80 -0.20 -10.92
C LEU A 109 -11.94 -1.03 -11.54
N ASP A 110 -11.66 -2.32 -11.75
CA ASP A 110 -12.67 -3.24 -12.28
C ASP A 110 -13.78 -3.51 -11.25
N SER A 111 -15.03 -3.51 -11.71
CA SER A 111 -16.23 -3.72 -10.87
C SER A 111 -16.24 -5.05 -10.12
N SER A 112 -15.49 -6.05 -10.58
CA SER A 112 -15.32 -7.32 -9.87
C SER A 112 -14.68 -7.18 -8.48
N LEU A 113 -14.02 -6.05 -8.21
CA LEU A 113 -13.36 -5.79 -6.93
C LEU A 113 -14.30 -5.20 -5.86
N THR A 114 -15.54 -4.81 -6.20
CA THR A 114 -16.49 -4.16 -5.30
C THR A 114 -16.68 -4.95 -4.00
N ASP A 115 -17.02 -6.22 -4.10
CA ASP A 115 -17.25 -7.08 -2.92
C ASP A 115 -16.00 -7.25 -2.05
N MET A 116 -14.84 -7.34 -2.70
CA MET A 116 -13.56 -7.44 -1.99
C MET A 116 -13.29 -6.17 -1.19
N LEU A 117 -13.49 -5.00 -1.77
CA LEU A 117 -13.27 -3.72 -1.11
C LEU A 117 -14.28 -3.47 0.02
N ILE A 118 -15.55 -3.83 -0.16
CA ILE A 118 -16.57 -3.77 0.90
C ILE A 118 -16.14 -4.64 2.09
N LYS A 119 -15.75 -5.90 1.84
CA LYS A 119 -15.25 -6.81 2.88
C LYS A 119 -13.98 -6.29 3.56
N GLU A 120 -13.06 -5.71 2.78
CA GLU A 120 -11.85 -5.09 3.33
C GLU A 120 -12.19 -3.92 4.27
N ARG A 121 -13.15 -3.07 3.90
CA ARG A 121 -13.62 -1.98 4.75
C ARG A 121 -14.27 -2.48 6.03
N GLN A 122 -15.10 -3.49 5.97
CA GLN A 122 -15.73 -4.11 7.15
C GLN A 122 -14.67 -4.67 8.11
N ARG A 123 -13.73 -5.48 7.59
CA ARG A 123 -12.62 -6.03 8.39
C ARG A 123 -11.78 -4.94 9.08
N PHE A 124 -11.53 -3.84 8.36
CA PHE A 124 -10.79 -2.70 8.94
C PHE A 124 -11.55 -2.09 10.12
N LYS A 125 -12.87 -1.88 9.98
CA LYS A 125 -13.72 -1.37 11.07
C LYS A 125 -13.75 -2.31 12.27
N ASP A 126 -13.90 -3.61 12.03
CA ASP A 126 -13.90 -4.62 13.09
C ASP A 126 -12.58 -4.64 13.84
N ASN A 127 -11.46 -4.56 13.13
CA ASN A 127 -10.12 -4.49 13.72
C ASN A 127 -9.92 -3.22 14.57
N LEU A 128 -10.42 -2.06 14.11
CA LEU A 128 -10.39 -0.83 14.88
C LEU A 128 -11.24 -0.92 16.15
N PHE A 129 -12.44 -1.50 16.05
CA PHE A 129 -13.31 -1.73 17.18
C PHE A 129 -12.65 -2.65 18.22
N GLN A 130 -12.11 -3.79 17.78
CA GLN A 130 -11.39 -4.73 18.63
C GLN A 130 -10.16 -4.11 19.30
N LYS A 131 -9.42 -3.27 18.58
CA LYS A 131 -8.27 -2.54 19.13
C LYS A 131 -8.72 -1.57 20.22
N ARG A 132 -9.74 -0.74 19.96
CA ARG A 132 -10.28 0.22 20.93
C ARG A 132 -10.82 -0.47 22.19
N TRP A 133 -11.48 -1.61 22.02
CA TRP A 133 -12.00 -2.41 23.14
C TRP A 133 -10.86 -2.96 24.01
N ARG A 134 -9.81 -3.53 23.40
CA ARG A 134 -8.61 -4.00 24.12
C ARG A 134 -7.90 -2.88 24.87
N ASP A 135 -7.73 -1.72 24.24
CA ASP A 135 -7.09 -0.56 24.85
C ASP A 135 -7.90 -0.03 26.04
N LYS A 136 -9.24 0.00 25.92
CA LYS A 136 -10.14 0.38 27.02
C LYS A 136 -10.02 -0.60 28.20
N LYS A 137 -10.04 -1.91 27.91
CA LYS A 137 -9.90 -2.95 28.95
C LYS A 137 -8.54 -2.86 29.65
N ARG A 138 -7.46 -2.65 28.92
CA ARG A 138 -6.12 -2.45 29.49
C ARG A 138 -6.08 -1.26 30.45
N ARG A 139 -6.61 -0.11 30.05
CA ARG A 139 -6.67 1.09 30.91
C ARG A 139 -7.52 0.87 32.17
N GLN A 140 -8.57 0.06 32.11
CA GLN A 140 -9.38 -0.27 33.29
C GLN A 140 -8.59 -1.15 34.25
N ILE A 141 -7.84 -2.13 33.79
CA ILE A 141 -6.99 -3.00 34.60
C ILE A 141 -5.87 -2.15 35.25
N GLU A 142 -5.20 -1.28 34.50
CA GLU A 142 -4.16 -0.39 35.02
C GLU A 142 -4.70 0.51 36.14
N LYS A 143 -5.90 1.08 35.98
CA LYS A 143 -6.55 1.89 37.05
C LYS A 143 -6.87 1.08 38.29
N ALA A 144 -7.46 -0.09 38.13
CA ALA A 144 -7.79 -0.96 39.26
C ALA A 144 -6.54 -1.41 40.03
N PHE A 145 -5.43 -1.63 39.33
CA PHE A 145 -4.16 -1.98 39.95
C PHE A 145 -3.62 -0.82 40.80
N VAL A 146 -3.60 0.40 40.27
CA VAL A 146 -3.17 1.61 41.02
C VAL A 146 -4.04 1.88 42.24
N GLU A 147 -5.36 1.68 42.14
CA GLU A 147 -6.29 1.86 43.25
C GLU A 147 -6.12 0.81 44.36
N SER A 148 -5.60 -0.38 44.01
CA SER A 148 -5.34 -1.46 44.98
C SER A 148 -4.03 -1.29 45.76
N GLU A 149 -3.11 -0.45 45.29
CA GLU A 149 -1.83 -0.18 45.98
C GLU A 149 -1.86 1.06 46.88
N MET A 150 -2.95 1.81 46.88
CA MET A 150 -3.18 2.94 47.78
C MET A 150 -4.00 2.54 49.02
#